data_58f12ab9747ff6901cd9fa658098d0b2
#
_entry.id   58f12ab9747ff6901cd9fa658098d0b2
#
_cell.length_a   1.000
_cell.length_b   1.000
_cell.length_c   1.000
_cell.angle_alpha   90.00
_cell.angle_beta   90.00
_cell.angle_gamma   90.00
#
_symmetry.space_group_name_H-M   'P 1'
#
loop_
_entity.id
_entity.type
_entity.pdbx_description
1 polymer ?
#
loop_
_entity_poly.entity_id
_entity_poly.type
_entity_poly.pdbx_seq_one_letter_code
_entity_poly.pdbx_strand_id
1 'polypeptide(L)'
;MLSWFCHFKALIENQIEKKIKILRTDNGTEYESNDFHDFCNEAGIKRETTTPYTPEQNGVAERKNRTIVEVVCAMLHDQRLPNFLRAEAANTAVYVQNQCPNQALGSKTPRKMFTGKKPDVSHFRIFGSPVFFICQKRKGINWVHLERKKSSWAMVKILRAIESM
;
A
#
# COMPACT_ATOMS: atom_id res chain seq x y z
N MET A 1 -2.02 13.73 -14.23
CA MET A 1 -0.94 13.38 -13.30
C MET A 1 -0.80 14.39 -12.16
N LEU A 2 -0.66 15.70 -12.43
CA LEU A 2 -0.50 16.75 -11.41
C LEU A 2 -1.53 16.69 -10.28
N SER A 3 -2.83 16.61 -10.58
CA SER A 3 -3.90 16.53 -9.58
C SER A 3 -3.72 15.37 -8.58
N TRP A 4 -3.34 14.20 -9.07
CA TRP A 4 -3.05 13.04 -8.22
C TRP A 4 -1.83 13.26 -7.33
N PHE A 5 -0.79 13.89 -7.88
CA PHE A 5 0.40 14.20 -7.11
C PHE A 5 0.13 15.24 -6.01
N CYS A 6 -0.65 16.28 -6.30
CA CYS A 6 -1.07 17.27 -5.30
C CYS A 6 -1.83 16.60 -4.15
N HIS A 7 -2.78 15.71 -4.48
CA HIS A 7 -3.55 14.99 -3.47
C HIS A 7 -2.67 14.07 -2.63
N PHE A 8 -1.79 13.30 -3.28
CA PHE A 8 -0.82 12.44 -2.61
C PHE A 8 0.11 13.23 -1.70
N LYS A 9 0.68 14.36 -2.19
CA LYS A 9 1.54 15.25 -1.42
C LYS A 9 0.84 15.75 -0.15
N ALA A 10 -0.37 16.28 -0.29
CA ALA A 10 -1.13 16.76 0.85
C ALA A 10 -1.40 15.66 1.89
N LEU A 11 -1.80 14.47 1.43
CA LEU A 11 -2.06 13.32 2.30
C LEU A 11 -0.80 12.90 3.08
N ILE A 12 0.32 12.73 2.38
CA ILE A 12 1.57 12.26 3.00
C ILE A 12 2.17 13.30 3.94
N GLU A 13 2.21 14.57 3.53
CA GLU A 13 2.76 15.64 4.38
C GLU A 13 1.96 15.81 5.66
N ASN A 14 0.63 15.67 5.62
CA ASN A 14 -0.23 15.69 6.81
C ASN A 14 -0.04 14.48 7.73
N GLN A 15 0.21 13.29 7.13
CA GLN A 15 0.42 12.08 7.95
C GLN A 15 1.77 12.04 8.64
N ILE A 16 2.79 12.65 8.04
CA ILE A 16 4.19 12.52 8.47
C ILE A 16 4.67 13.77 9.19
N GLU A 17 3.94 14.88 9.06
CA GLU A 17 4.37 16.22 9.51
C GLU A 17 5.72 16.64 8.91
N LYS A 18 6.04 16.15 7.71
CA LYS A 18 7.26 16.47 6.97
C LYS A 18 6.94 16.80 5.52
N LYS A 19 7.67 17.74 4.95
CA LYS A 19 7.54 18.12 3.55
C LYS A 19 8.37 17.23 2.62
N ILE A 20 7.82 16.96 1.43
CA ILE A 20 8.57 16.31 0.34
C ILE A 20 9.64 17.28 -0.14
N LYS A 21 10.90 16.87 -0.12
CA LYS A 21 12.03 17.69 -0.56
C LYS A 21 12.51 17.35 -1.97
N ILE A 22 12.47 16.09 -2.32
CA ILE A 22 13.00 15.57 -3.58
C ILE A 22 11.98 14.61 -4.18
N LEU A 23 11.68 14.80 -5.44
CA LEU A 23 10.89 13.90 -6.26
C LEU A 23 11.79 13.30 -7.35
N ARG A 24 12.00 12.00 -7.31
CA ARG A 24 12.70 11.27 -8.36
C ARG A 24 11.71 10.59 -9.28
N THR A 25 11.80 10.88 -10.58
CA THR A 25 10.95 10.27 -11.61
C THR A 25 11.84 9.75 -12.76
N ASP A 26 11.28 8.85 -13.56
CA ASP A 26 11.82 8.58 -14.89
C ASP A 26 11.46 9.73 -15.86
N ASN A 27 11.95 9.66 -17.10
CA ASN A 27 11.65 10.64 -18.14
C ASN A 27 10.26 10.38 -18.79
N GLY A 28 9.28 9.95 -18.00
CA GLY A 28 7.91 9.80 -18.47
C GLY A 28 7.33 11.15 -18.88
N THR A 29 6.73 11.22 -20.06
CA THR A 29 6.13 12.46 -20.61
C THR A 29 5.06 13.06 -19.70
N GLU A 30 4.43 12.25 -18.84
CA GLU A 30 3.46 12.68 -17.85
C GLU A 30 4.02 13.60 -16.75
N TYR A 31 5.35 13.59 -16.55
CA TYR A 31 6.06 14.43 -15.57
C TYR A 31 6.76 15.63 -16.21
N GLU A 32 6.75 15.73 -17.56
CA GLU A 32 7.42 16.81 -18.30
C GLU A 32 6.54 18.01 -18.58
N SER A 33 5.26 18.02 -18.12
CA SER A 33 4.39 19.17 -18.33
C SER A 33 4.92 20.41 -17.59
N ASN A 34 4.81 21.57 -18.23
CA ASN A 34 5.20 22.86 -17.64
C ASN A 34 4.48 23.10 -16.32
N ASP A 35 3.17 22.81 -16.26
CA ASP A 35 2.36 22.95 -15.04
C ASP A 35 2.93 22.14 -13.87
N PHE A 36 3.45 20.93 -14.15
CA PHE A 36 4.06 20.08 -13.12
C PHE A 36 5.41 20.63 -12.66
N HIS A 37 6.17 21.22 -13.59
CA HIS A 37 7.43 21.87 -13.29
C HIS A 37 7.22 23.09 -12.40
N ASP A 38 6.30 23.97 -12.77
CA ASP A 38 5.99 25.19 -12.03
C ASP A 38 5.45 24.87 -10.63
N PHE A 39 4.57 23.88 -10.52
CA PHE A 39 4.10 23.41 -9.22
C PHE A 39 5.25 22.90 -8.32
N CYS A 40 6.20 22.13 -8.86
CA CYS A 40 7.32 21.64 -8.06
C CYS A 40 8.23 22.79 -7.59
N ASN A 41 8.45 23.80 -8.44
CA ASN A 41 9.24 24.97 -8.10
C ASN A 41 8.56 25.81 -7.00
N GLU A 42 7.26 26.08 -7.13
CA GLU A 42 6.47 26.78 -6.11
C GLU A 42 6.44 26.03 -4.76
N ALA A 43 6.32 24.70 -4.82
CA ALA A 43 6.32 23.84 -3.62
C ALA A 43 7.72 23.63 -3.02
N GLY A 44 8.80 24.10 -3.66
CA GLY A 44 10.18 23.92 -3.22
C GLY A 44 10.65 22.46 -3.30
N ILE A 45 10.12 21.70 -4.28
CA ILE A 45 10.45 20.28 -4.48
C ILE A 45 11.51 20.17 -5.56
N LYS A 46 12.70 19.68 -5.19
CA LYS A 46 13.76 19.38 -6.16
C LYS A 46 13.35 18.19 -7.03
N ARG A 47 13.35 18.36 -8.34
CA ARG A 47 13.16 17.26 -9.27
C ARG A 47 14.48 16.61 -9.62
N GLU A 48 14.52 15.29 -9.55
CA GLU A 48 15.64 14.47 -10.03
C GLU A 48 15.08 13.51 -11.07
N THR A 49 15.44 13.72 -12.34
CA THR A 49 15.09 12.79 -13.42
C THR A 49 16.22 11.80 -13.64
N THR A 50 15.88 10.55 -13.94
CA THR A 50 16.87 9.56 -14.35
C THR A 50 17.39 9.90 -15.73
N THR A 51 18.71 9.72 -15.95
CA THR A 51 19.32 9.99 -17.25
C THR A 51 18.75 9.02 -18.30
N PRO A 52 18.40 9.49 -19.51
CA PRO A 52 18.01 8.62 -20.60
C PRO A 52 19.03 7.49 -20.80
N TYR A 53 18.57 6.28 -21.08
CA TYR A 53 19.39 5.09 -21.33
C TYR A 53 20.23 4.56 -20.14
N THR A 54 19.92 4.95 -18.90
CA THR A 54 20.55 4.38 -17.70
C THR A 54 19.51 3.61 -16.84
N PRO A 55 19.17 2.38 -17.23
CA PRO A 55 18.17 1.57 -16.51
C PRO A 55 18.59 1.27 -15.06
N GLU A 56 19.88 1.33 -14.77
CA GLU A 56 20.42 1.09 -13.43
C GLU A 56 19.90 2.06 -12.37
N GLN A 57 19.61 3.30 -12.75
CA GLN A 57 19.09 4.33 -11.85
C GLN A 57 17.62 4.06 -11.45
N ASN A 58 16.86 3.35 -12.30
CA ASN A 58 15.47 2.96 -12.03
C ASN A 58 15.35 1.54 -11.44
N GLY A 59 16.45 0.80 -11.40
CA GLY A 59 16.47 -0.62 -10.99
C GLY A 59 15.97 -0.88 -9.57
N VAL A 60 15.95 0.10 -8.68
CA VAL A 60 15.37 -0.05 -7.33
C VAL A 60 13.85 -0.07 -7.40
N ALA A 61 13.23 0.85 -8.16
CA ALA A 61 11.79 0.92 -8.33
C ALA A 61 11.28 -0.31 -9.09
N GLU A 62 11.97 -0.71 -10.17
CA GLU A 62 11.61 -1.89 -10.96
C GLU A 62 11.68 -3.18 -10.13
N ARG A 63 12.74 -3.39 -9.36
CA ARG A 63 12.85 -4.54 -8.45
C ARG A 63 11.74 -4.55 -7.40
N LYS A 64 11.42 -3.38 -6.82
CA LYS A 64 10.31 -3.26 -5.87
C LYS A 64 8.98 -3.63 -6.52
N ASN A 65 8.69 -3.09 -7.68
CA ASN A 65 7.48 -3.41 -8.42
C ASN A 65 7.39 -4.90 -8.76
N ARG A 66 8.48 -5.50 -9.26
CA ARG A 66 8.55 -6.94 -9.53
C ARG A 66 8.25 -7.76 -8.27
N THR A 67 8.90 -7.44 -7.15
CA THR A 67 8.66 -8.15 -5.88
C THR A 67 7.20 -8.03 -5.43
N ILE A 68 6.57 -6.85 -5.56
CA ILE A 68 5.16 -6.68 -5.21
C ILE A 68 4.28 -7.55 -6.12
N VAL A 69 4.51 -7.53 -7.44
CA VAL A 69 3.74 -8.33 -8.40
C VAL A 69 3.88 -9.83 -8.13
N GLU A 70 5.09 -10.31 -7.85
CA GLU A 70 5.35 -11.71 -7.51
C GLU A 70 4.59 -12.14 -6.24
N VAL A 71 4.63 -11.31 -5.18
CA VAL A 71 3.89 -11.58 -3.94
C VAL A 71 2.38 -11.57 -4.19
N VAL A 72 1.86 -10.63 -4.98
CA VAL A 72 0.44 -10.59 -5.37
C VAL A 72 0.02 -11.85 -6.10
N CYS A 73 0.81 -12.27 -7.08
CA CYS A 73 0.53 -13.50 -7.83
C CYS A 73 0.54 -14.72 -6.91
N ALA A 74 1.52 -14.82 -6.00
CA ALA A 74 1.60 -15.90 -5.03
C ALA A 74 0.38 -15.92 -4.09
N MET A 75 -0.02 -14.77 -3.54
CA MET A 75 -1.20 -14.66 -2.66
C MET A 75 -2.49 -15.10 -3.35
N LEU A 76 -2.70 -14.67 -4.61
CA LEU A 76 -3.90 -15.01 -5.36
C LEU A 76 -3.93 -16.50 -5.74
N HIS A 77 -2.78 -17.03 -6.17
CA HIS A 77 -2.65 -18.42 -6.59
C HIS A 77 -2.82 -19.39 -5.41
N ASP A 78 -2.14 -19.13 -4.29
CA ASP A 78 -2.18 -19.98 -3.10
C ASP A 78 -3.62 -20.17 -2.59
N GLN A 79 -4.40 -19.10 -2.55
CA GLN A 79 -5.79 -19.12 -2.09
C GLN A 79 -6.82 -19.32 -3.21
N ARG A 80 -6.37 -19.58 -4.44
CA ARG A 80 -7.23 -19.72 -5.64
C ARG A 80 -8.23 -18.56 -5.78
N LEU A 81 -7.75 -17.34 -5.58
CA LEU A 81 -8.59 -16.14 -5.61
C LEU A 81 -8.69 -15.57 -7.04
N PRO A 82 -9.81 -14.94 -7.36
CA PRO A 82 -10.01 -14.35 -8.68
C PRO A 82 -9.16 -13.09 -8.87
N ASN A 83 -8.79 -12.82 -10.13
CA ASN A 83 -7.90 -11.71 -10.50
C ASN A 83 -8.42 -10.31 -10.14
N PHE A 84 -9.73 -10.12 -9.98
CA PHE A 84 -10.26 -8.81 -9.59
C PHE A 84 -9.83 -8.37 -8.17
N LEU A 85 -9.33 -9.29 -7.33
CA LEU A 85 -8.75 -8.99 -6.02
C LEU A 85 -7.29 -8.54 -6.08
N ARG A 86 -6.73 -8.37 -7.28
CA ARG A 86 -5.32 -8.02 -7.48
C ARG A 86 -4.93 -6.71 -6.80
N ALA A 87 -5.80 -5.71 -6.82
CA ALA A 87 -5.55 -4.43 -6.15
C ALA A 87 -5.49 -4.58 -4.63
N GLU A 88 -6.40 -5.35 -4.05
CA GLU A 88 -6.42 -5.63 -2.61
C GLU A 88 -5.20 -6.47 -2.18
N ALA A 89 -4.82 -7.45 -3.00
CA ALA A 89 -3.61 -8.23 -2.77
C ALA A 89 -2.36 -7.35 -2.81
N ALA A 90 -2.29 -6.37 -3.74
CA ALA A 90 -1.17 -5.43 -3.83
C ALA A 90 -1.09 -4.53 -2.57
N ASN A 91 -2.21 -3.98 -2.13
CA ASN A 91 -2.26 -3.20 -0.89
C ASN A 91 -1.80 -4.02 0.31
N THR A 92 -2.26 -5.27 0.42
CA THR A 92 -1.87 -6.18 1.49
C THR A 92 -0.37 -6.54 1.42
N ALA A 93 0.15 -6.82 0.22
CA ALA A 93 1.56 -7.12 0.01
C ALA A 93 2.47 -5.97 0.48
N VAL A 94 2.15 -4.74 0.07
CA VAL A 94 2.88 -3.53 0.49
C VAL A 94 2.78 -3.33 2.01
N TYR A 95 1.58 -3.50 2.57
CA TYR A 95 1.36 -3.39 4.01
C TYR A 95 2.23 -4.37 4.79
N VAL A 96 2.21 -5.65 4.41
CA VAL A 96 3.01 -6.71 5.06
C VAL A 96 4.51 -6.44 4.90
N GLN A 97 4.98 -6.08 3.69
CA GLN A 97 6.39 -5.75 3.46
C GLN A 97 6.90 -4.62 4.36
N ASN A 98 6.08 -3.61 4.62
CA ASN A 98 6.44 -2.52 5.52
C ASN A 98 6.54 -2.94 6.98
N GLN A 99 5.95 -4.06 7.36
CA GLN A 99 5.97 -4.61 8.72
C GLN A 99 7.03 -5.71 8.90
N CYS A 100 7.60 -6.22 7.79
CA CYS A 100 8.65 -7.23 7.83
C CYS A 100 10.04 -6.59 7.93
N PRO A 101 11.00 -7.26 8.61
CA PRO A 101 12.39 -6.81 8.64
C PRO A 101 13.00 -6.80 7.23
N ASN A 102 13.84 -5.80 6.96
CA ASN A 102 14.57 -5.69 5.71
C ASN A 102 16.07 -5.64 5.96
N GLN A 103 16.83 -6.47 5.24
CA GLN A 103 18.29 -6.52 5.38
C GLN A 103 18.97 -5.16 5.09
N ALA A 104 18.47 -4.43 4.08
CA ALA A 104 18.98 -3.10 3.75
C ALA A 104 18.82 -2.07 4.89
N LEU A 105 17.95 -2.34 5.86
CA LEU A 105 17.70 -1.50 7.04
C LEU A 105 18.31 -2.10 8.33
N GLY A 106 19.29 -3.01 8.21
CA GLY A 106 19.90 -3.68 9.36
C GLY A 106 18.88 -4.52 10.14
N SER A 107 18.06 -5.31 9.44
CA SER A 107 17.01 -6.16 10.01
C SER A 107 15.92 -5.39 10.78
N LYS A 108 15.81 -4.09 10.56
CA LYS A 108 14.69 -3.28 11.09
C LYS A 108 13.53 -3.27 10.08
N THR A 109 12.33 -3.06 10.59
CA THR A 109 11.17 -2.92 9.72
C THR A 109 11.09 -1.51 9.13
N PRO A 110 10.68 -1.32 7.87
CA PRO A 110 10.47 0.00 7.28
C PRO A 110 9.57 0.88 8.15
N ARG A 111 8.48 0.33 8.68
CA ARG A 111 7.57 1.04 9.57
C ARG A 111 8.25 1.55 10.83
N LYS A 112 9.10 0.73 11.47
CA LYS A 112 9.86 1.16 12.67
C LYS A 112 10.84 2.29 12.34
N MET A 113 11.52 2.21 11.20
CA MET A 113 12.45 3.26 10.77
C MET A 113 11.72 4.58 10.50
N PHE A 114 10.49 4.50 10.01
CA PHE A 114 9.70 5.66 9.65
C PHE A 114 8.97 6.30 10.84
N THR A 115 8.35 5.50 11.69
CA THR A 115 7.51 5.97 12.82
C THR A 115 8.21 5.94 14.16
N GLY A 116 9.40 5.31 14.27
CA GLY A 116 10.10 5.05 15.52
C GLY A 116 9.49 3.93 16.37
N LYS A 117 8.28 3.46 16.07
CA LYS A 117 7.53 2.46 16.85
C LYS A 117 7.62 1.08 16.21
N LYS A 118 7.83 0.04 17.04
CA LYS A 118 7.76 -1.35 16.58
C LYS A 118 6.32 -1.67 16.13
N PRO A 119 6.13 -2.25 14.94
CA PRO A 119 4.79 -2.62 14.49
C PRO A 119 4.25 -3.79 15.32
N ASP A 120 2.95 -3.74 15.63
CA ASP A 120 2.20 -4.89 16.12
C ASP A 120 1.68 -5.70 14.92
N VAL A 121 1.99 -6.97 14.90
CA VAL A 121 1.61 -7.93 13.84
C VAL A 121 0.62 -9.00 14.33
N SER A 122 0.14 -8.91 15.57
CA SER A 122 -0.77 -9.88 16.18
C SER A 122 -2.09 -10.05 15.41
N HIS A 123 -2.50 -9.00 14.71
CA HIS A 123 -3.71 -8.96 13.87
C HIS A 123 -3.52 -9.59 12.48
N PHE A 124 -2.32 -10.03 12.11
CA PHE A 124 -2.12 -10.64 10.79
C PHE A 124 -2.93 -11.92 10.62
N ARG A 125 -3.52 -12.05 9.45
CA ARG A 125 -4.26 -13.23 9.00
C ARG A 125 -3.85 -13.55 7.57
N ILE A 126 -4.05 -14.80 7.18
CA ILE A 126 -3.78 -15.24 5.80
C ILE A 126 -4.72 -14.51 4.86
N PHE A 127 -4.18 -13.88 3.81
CA PHE A 127 -4.97 -13.21 2.78
C PHE A 127 -5.92 -14.21 2.10
N GLY A 128 -7.20 -13.86 2.01
CA GLY A 128 -8.19 -14.74 1.37
C GLY A 128 -8.71 -15.88 2.24
N SER A 129 -8.33 -15.98 3.52
CA SER A 129 -8.91 -16.95 4.43
C SER A 129 -10.43 -16.75 4.59
N PRO A 130 -11.21 -17.83 4.75
CA PRO A 130 -12.65 -17.74 4.99
C PRO A 130 -12.94 -17.03 6.32
N VAL A 131 -13.97 -16.20 6.31
CA VAL A 131 -14.40 -15.46 7.49
C VAL A 131 -15.80 -15.85 7.84
N PHE A 132 -16.03 -16.10 9.11
CA PHE A 132 -17.35 -16.42 9.66
C PHE A 132 -17.81 -15.23 10.49
N PHE A 133 -19.03 -14.73 10.20
CA PHE A 133 -19.68 -13.70 11.01
C PHE A 133 -20.72 -14.32 11.89
N ILE A 134 -20.76 -13.91 13.15
CA ILE A 134 -21.82 -14.24 14.08
C ILE A 134 -22.77 -13.05 14.11
N CYS A 135 -23.95 -13.18 13.50
CA CYS A 135 -24.99 -12.18 13.63
C CYS A 135 -25.86 -12.52 14.84
N GLN A 136 -25.78 -11.69 15.88
CA GLN A 136 -26.65 -11.81 17.03
C GLN A 136 -28.02 -11.15 16.70
N LYS A 137 -29.02 -11.95 16.33
CA LYS A 137 -30.40 -11.45 16.27
C LYS A 137 -30.94 -11.33 17.69
N ARG A 138 -31.77 -10.33 17.94
CA ARG A 138 -32.38 -10.03 19.25
C ARG A 138 -33.18 -11.20 19.91
N LYS A 139 -33.37 -12.32 19.22
CA LYS A 139 -33.96 -13.56 19.74
C LYS A 139 -33.25 -14.76 19.11
N GLY A 140 -32.17 -15.22 19.73
CA GLY A 140 -31.46 -16.43 19.36
C GLY A 140 -30.20 -16.21 18.53
N ILE A 141 -29.21 -17.08 18.71
CA ILE A 141 -27.96 -17.12 17.99
C ILE A 141 -28.20 -17.97 16.73
N ASN A 142 -28.20 -17.31 15.56
CA ASN A 142 -28.20 -18.03 14.31
C ASN A 142 -26.79 -17.90 13.68
N TRP A 143 -26.15 -19.03 13.47
CA TRP A 143 -24.91 -19.11 12.68
C TRP A 143 -25.25 -18.84 11.22
N VAL A 144 -24.89 -17.67 10.70
CA VAL A 144 -24.99 -17.41 9.27
C VAL A 144 -23.64 -17.80 8.67
N HIS A 145 -23.61 -18.93 7.98
CA HIS A 145 -22.54 -19.30 7.10
C HIS A 145 -22.57 -18.36 5.90
N LEU A 146 -21.86 -17.26 5.99
CA LEU A 146 -21.64 -16.40 4.82
C LEU A 146 -20.53 -17.02 3.97
N GLU A 147 -20.93 -17.56 2.82
CA GLU A 147 -20.00 -17.97 1.78
C GLU A 147 -18.90 -16.93 1.60
N ARG A 148 -17.65 -17.44 1.49
CA ARG A 148 -16.40 -16.74 1.16
C ARG A 148 -16.62 -15.35 0.59
N LYS A 149 -16.82 -14.33 1.39
CA LYS A 149 -16.53 -12.96 0.95
C LYS A 149 -15.03 -12.72 1.03
N LYS A 150 -14.45 -12.68 -0.11
CA LYS A 150 -13.11 -12.94 -0.60
C LYS A 150 -12.09 -11.83 -0.31
N SER A 151 -12.11 -11.15 0.83
CA SER A 151 -10.96 -10.33 1.21
C SER A 151 -10.91 -10.07 2.72
N SER A 152 -9.80 -10.39 3.33
CA SER A 152 -9.53 -10.10 4.73
C SER A 152 -9.51 -8.58 5.03
N TRP A 153 -9.33 -7.76 4.00
CA TRP A 153 -9.32 -6.29 4.11
C TRP A 153 -10.72 -5.66 4.14
N ALA A 154 -11.68 -6.27 3.47
CA ALA A 154 -13.09 -5.87 3.62
C ALA A 154 -13.57 -6.03 5.07
N MET A 155 -12.95 -6.93 5.82
CA MET A 155 -13.25 -7.18 7.21
C MET A 155 -12.83 -6.03 8.14
N VAL A 156 -11.68 -5.42 7.92
CA VAL A 156 -11.24 -4.26 8.73
C VAL A 156 -12.16 -3.06 8.53
N LYS A 157 -12.65 -2.84 7.31
CA LYS A 157 -13.65 -1.79 7.03
C LYS A 157 -15.03 -2.11 7.62
N ILE A 158 -15.45 -3.37 7.58
CA ILE A 158 -16.77 -3.80 8.14
C ILE A 158 -16.73 -3.76 9.67
N LEU A 159 -15.65 -4.21 10.32
CA LEU A 159 -15.52 -4.11 11.78
C LEU A 159 -15.51 -2.65 12.25
N ARG A 160 -14.79 -1.75 11.56
CA ARG A 160 -14.85 -0.31 11.87
C ARG A 160 -16.26 0.30 11.66
N ALA A 161 -17.02 -0.18 10.67
CA ALA A 161 -18.37 0.27 10.44
C ALA A 161 -19.35 -0.25 11.51
N ILE A 162 -19.10 -1.43 12.08
CA ILE A 162 -19.91 -2.01 13.17
C ILE A 162 -19.59 -1.36 14.52
N GLU A 163 -18.32 -0.99 14.76
CA GLU A 163 -17.92 -0.25 15.97
C GLU A 163 -18.41 1.21 15.99
N SER A 164 -18.80 1.75 14.82
CA SER A 164 -19.34 3.12 14.68
C SER A 164 -20.89 3.19 14.67
N MET A 165 -21.57 2.08 14.83
CA MET A 165 -23.05 1.96 14.99
C MET A 165 -23.45 1.63 16.43
#